data_e7bf05a67a454724c45a420d24966763
#
_entry.id   e7bf05a67a454724c45a420d24966763
#
_cell.length_a   1.000
_cell.length_b   1.000
_cell.length_c   1.000
_cell.angle_alpha   90.00
_cell.angle_beta   90.00
_cell.angle_gamma   90.00
#
_symmetry.space_group_name_H-M   'P 1'
#
loop_
_entity.id
_entity.type
_entity.pdbx_description
1 polymer ?
#
loop_
_entity_poly.entity_id
_entity_poly.type
_entity_poly.pdbx_seq_one_letter_code
_entity_poly.pdbx_strand_id
1 'polypeptide(L)'
;MPTEHPNVVLSRQHFDLMADQYDELFVTHMHAYDLTHEMVLTMLPFPRESALRVLELGTGTGNLTQKLLDRFPKSTLVGYDVSAEMLARARAKLARAGTRVQLHQGDISQIAFPGPFDAAISAIAVHHVPPPAKPILFHRLYAALRPGGVLILGDAFQPATPALGERYRQLTAEEFERQGIIETPAYAEYRSRNSQPSGGASTHLQKYLQWMQQAGFSNVDCVWKQFARAVVYGERPLEA
;
A
#
# COMPACT_ATOMS: atom_id res chain seq x y z
N MET A 1 -9.26 9.20 25.11
CA MET A 1 -9.12 8.67 23.74
C MET A 1 -8.02 9.47 23.08
N PRO A 2 -6.97 8.87 22.53
CA PRO A 2 -6.00 9.66 21.75
C PRO A 2 -6.75 10.29 20.57
N THR A 3 -6.55 11.57 20.37
CA THR A 3 -7.16 12.30 19.24
C THR A 3 -6.52 11.81 17.95
N GLU A 4 -7.37 11.42 17.01
CA GLU A 4 -6.94 10.97 15.68
C GLU A 4 -6.09 12.06 15.00
N HIS A 5 -4.98 11.68 14.36
CA HIS A 5 -4.09 12.64 13.72
C HIS A 5 -4.82 13.35 12.55
N PRO A 6 -4.71 14.69 12.40
CA PRO A 6 -5.44 15.44 11.35
C PRO A 6 -5.28 14.86 9.94
N ASN A 7 -4.09 14.40 9.58
CA ASN A 7 -3.84 13.79 8.25
C ASN A 7 -4.64 12.51 8.05
N VAL A 8 -4.89 11.71 9.10
CA VAL A 8 -5.68 10.48 9.02
C VAL A 8 -7.15 10.82 8.81
N VAL A 9 -7.66 11.84 9.51
CA VAL A 9 -9.02 12.35 9.32
C VAL A 9 -9.24 12.83 7.88
N LEU A 10 -8.30 13.63 7.36
CA LEU A 10 -8.35 14.14 5.98
C LEU A 10 -8.28 12.98 4.96
N SER A 11 -7.41 12.02 5.16
CA SER A 11 -7.32 10.84 4.29
C SER A 11 -8.62 10.05 4.29
N ARG A 12 -9.20 9.79 5.47
CA ARG A 12 -10.49 9.09 5.58
C ARG A 12 -11.59 9.83 4.82
N GLN A 13 -11.79 11.12 5.09
CA GLN A 13 -12.81 11.92 4.41
C GLN A 13 -12.62 11.92 2.89
N HIS A 14 -11.37 12.04 2.44
CA HIS A 14 -11.04 12.00 1.02
C HIS A 14 -11.44 10.66 0.39
N PHE A 15 -11.02 9.53 0.98
CA PHE A 15 -11.30 8.21 0.43
C PHE A 15 -12.77 7.80 0.56
N ASP A 16 -13.49 8.24 1.61
CA ASP A 16 -14.95 8.04 1.71
C ASP A 16 -15.66 8.73 0.53
N LEU A 17 -15.28 9.95 0.16
CA LEU A 17 -15.87 10.67 -0.97
C LEU A 17 -15.52 10.06 -2.34
N MET A 18 -14.37 9.42 -2.45
CA MET A 18 -13.85 8.89 -3.71
C MET A 18 -14.21 7.41 -3.96
N ALA A 19 -14.74 6.71 -2.96
CA ALA A 19 -14.89 5.26 -2.99
C ALA A 19 -15.65 4.74 -4.24
N ASP A 20 -16.69 5.47 -4.68
CA ASP A 20 -17.53 5.10 -5.82
C ASP A 20 -16.79 5.15 -7.16
N GLN A 21 -15.86 6.07 -7.29
CA GLN A 21 -15.13 6.33 -8.53
C GLN A 21 -13.66 5.84 -8.48
N TYR A 22 -13.25 5.29 -7.31
CA TYR A 22 -11.83 4.97 -7.07
C TYR A 22 -11.25 4.05 -8.14
N ASP A 23 -11.91 2.93 -8.40
CA ASP A 23 -11.40 1.95 -9.36
C ASP A 23 -11.32 2.53 -10.79
N GLU A 24 -12.33 3.29 -11.22
CA GLU A 24 -12.33 3.93 -12.53
C GLU A 24 -11.22 4.98 -12.66
N LEU A 25 -11.04 5.82 -11.63
CA LEU A 25 -10.06 6.89 -11.66
C LEU A 25 -8.61 6.40 -11.50
N PHE A 26 -8.38 5.44 -10.61
CA PHE A 26 -7.01 5.10 -10.22
C PHE A 26 -6.43 3.92 -10.98
N VAL A 27 -7.21 2.90 -11.32
CA VAL A 27 -6.70 1.75 -12.07
C VAL A 27 -6.19 2.19 -13.45
N THR A 28 -6.90 3.11 -14.09
CA THR A 28 -6.54 3.58 -15.45
C THR A 28 -5.53 4.73 -15.44
N HIS A 29 -5.64 5.67 -14.49
CA HIS A 29 -4.93 6.95 -14.56
C HIS A 29 -3.77 7.08 -13.56
N MET A 30 -3.63 6.17 -12.62
CA MET A 30 -2.48 6.20 -11.72
C MET A 30 -1.30 5.45 -12.35
N HIS A 31 -0.22 6.19 -12.63
CA HIS A 31 0.99 5.61 -13.18
C HIS A 31 1.46 4.40 -12.36
N ALA A 32 1.72 3.30 -13.05
CA ALA A 32 2.20 2.04 -12.49
C ALA A 32 1.32 1.44 -11.38
N TYR A 33 -0.01 1.74 -11.35
CA TYR A 33 -0.92 1.19 -10.35
C TYR A 33 -0.91 -0.35 -10.37
N ASP A 34 -1.29 -0.95 -11.49
CA ASP A 34 -1.33 -2.40 -11.62
C ASP A 34 0.05 -3.04 -11.49
N LEU A 35 1.07 -2.40 -12.05
CA LEU A 35 2.45 -2.91 -11.96
C LEU A 35 2.95 -2.91 -10.51
N THR A 36 2.58 -1.91 -9.70
CA THR A 36 2.90 -1.90 -8.26
C THR A 36 2.27 -3.10 -7.55
N HIS A 37 0.99 -3.41 -7.82
CA HIS A 37 0.31 -4.58 -7.26
C HIS A 37 0.98 -5.88 -7.70
N GLU A 38 1.28 -6.02 -8.99
CA GLU A 38 1.94 -7.22 -9.53
C GLU A 38 3.33 -7.42 -8.91
N MET A 39 4.11 -6.36 -8.75
CA MET A 39 5.43 -6.46 -8.14
C MET A 39 5.36 -6.83 -6.66
N VAL A 40 4.39 -6.28 -5.89
CA VAL A 40 4.15 -6.69 -4.51
C VAL A 40 3.86 -8.19 -4.42
N LEU A 41 2.99 -8.72 -5.28
CA LEU A 41 2.63 -10.13 -5.27
C LEU A 41 3.74 -11.03 -5.82
N THR A 42 4.53 -10.56 -6.78
CA THR A 42 5.65 -11.31 -7.36
C THR A 42 6.75 -11.55 -6.35
N MET A 43 6.93 -10.65 -5.41
CA MET A 43 7.94 -10.75 -4.36
C MET A 43 7.55 -11.68 -3.19
N LEU A 44 6.35 -12.26 -3.18
CA LEU A 44 5.96 -13.26 -2.19
C LEU A 44 6.73 -14.59 -2.44
N PRO A 45 7.63 -15.01 -1.54
CA PRO A 45 8.53 -16.15 -1.79
C PRO A 45 7.87 -17.51 -1.46
N PHE A 46 6.59 -17.65 -1.78
CA PHE A 46 5.82 -18.83 -1.43
C PHE A 46 5.28 -19.55 -2.67
N PRO A 47 5.20 -20.90 -2.65
CA PRO A 47 4.51 -21.66 -3.68
C PRO A 47 3.03 -21.24 -3.79
N ARG A 48 2.46 -21.27 -5.00
CA ARG A 48 1.06 -20.91 -5.28
C ARG A 48 0.05 -21.61 -4.37
N GLU A 49 0.31 -22.87 -4.02
CA GLU A 49 -0.58 -23.71 -3.23
C GLU A 49 -0.42 -23.51 -1.71
N SER A 50 0.42 -22.57 -1.29
CA SER A 50 0.60 -22.26 0.13
C SER A 50 -0.67 -21.65 0.72
N ALA A 51 -1.03 -22.10 1.92
CA ALA A 51 -2.12 -21.53 2.71
C ALA A 51 -1.58 -20.39 3.58
N LEU A 52 -1.36 -19.23 2.98
CA LEU A 52 -0.79 -18.07 3.66
C LEU A 52 -1.82 -17.37 4.53
N ARG A 53 -1.38 -16.83 5.66
CA ARG A 53 -2.11 -15.83 6.43
C ARG A 53 -1.47 -14.45 6.18
N VAL A 54 -2.17 -13.59 5.47
CA VAL A 54 -1.63 -12.31 4.97
C VAL A 54 -2.28 -11.14 5.70
N LEU A 55 -1.47 -10.17 6.11
CA LEU A 55 -1.91 -8.85 6.56
C LEU A 55 -1.84 -7.87 5.40
N GLU A 56 -2.91 -7.13 5.14
CA GLU A 56 -2.91 -6.04 4.17
C GLU A 56 -3.18 -4.68 4.83
N LEU A 57 -2.34 -3.72 4.52
CA LEU A 57 -2.46 -2.35 5.01
C LEU A 57 -3.00 -1.44 3.90
N GLY A 58 -4.11 -0.76 4.18
CA GLY A 58 -4.79 0.08 3.21
C GLY A 58 -5.43 -0.77 2.11
N THR A 59 -6.39 -1.63 2.50
CA THR A 59 -7.08 -2.53 1.56
C THR A 59 -7.82 -1.79 0.45
N GLY A 60 -8.29 -0.57 0.71
CA GLY A 60 -9.06 0.21 -0.24
C GLY A 60 -10.30 -0.55 -0.72
N THR A 61 -10.51 -0.57 -2.02
CA THR A 61 -11.60 -1.31 -2.67
C THR A 61 -11.33 -2.81 -2.85
N GLY A 62 -10.20 -3.33 -2.34
CA GLY A 62 -9.86 -4.76 -2.35
C GLY A 62 -9.15 -5.25 -3.62
N ASN A 63 -8.58 -4.38 -4.44
CA ASN A 63 -7.94 -4.76 -5.70
C ASN A 63 -6.70 -5.65 -5.48
N LEU A 64 -5.81 -5.30 -4.53
CA LEU A 64 -4.65 -6.13 -4.22
C LEU A 64 -5.08 -7.44 -3.56
N THR A 65 -6.07 -7.40 -2.64
CA THR A 65 -6.66 -8.61 -2.04
C THR A 65 -7.18 -9.58 -3.10
N GLN A 66 -7.95 -9.10 -4.09
CA GLN A 66 -8.49 -9.97 -5.15
C GLN A 66 -7.35 -10.67 -5.91
N LYS A 67 -6.36 -9.91 -6.36
CA LYS A 67 -5.18 -10.45 -7.06
C LYS A 67 -4.40 -11.45 -6.20
N LEU A 68 -4.25 -11.18 -4.89
CA LEU A 68 -3.61 -12.10 -3.95
C LEU A 68 -4.35 -13.44 -3.90
N LEU A 69 -5.67 -13.42 -3.74
CA LEU A 69 -6.49 -14.63 -3.62
C LEU A 69 -6.54 -15.44 -4.92
N ASP A 70 -6.44 -14.79 -6.07
CA ASP A 70 -6.34 -15.45 -7.38
C ASP A 70 -4.97 -16.11 -7.56
N ARG A 71 -3.91 -15.48 -7.06
CA ARG A 71 -2.54 -15.99 -7.12
C ARG A 71 -2.27 -17.09 -6.08
N PHE A 72 -2.83 -16.96 -4.87
CA PHE A 72 -2.69 -17.89 -3.73
C PHE A 72 -4.07 -18.34 -3.23
N PRO A 73 -4.72 -19.29 -3.92
CA PRO A 73 -6.15 -19.60 -3.71
C PRO A 73 -6.48 -20.18 -2.33
N LYS A 74 -5.49 -20.69 -1.59
CA LYS A 74 -5.68 -21.25 -0.24
C LYS A 74 -5.43 -20.23 0.87
N SER A 75 -5.05 -19.00 0.53
CA SER A 75 -4.69 -17.99 1.52
C SER A 75 -5.89 -17.35 2.20
N THR A 76 -5.62 -16.83 3.39
CA THR A 76 -6.53 -15.98 4.17
C THR A 76 -5.92 -14.60 4.32
N LEU A 77 -6.76 -13.58 4.46
CA LEU A 77 -6.33 -12.19 4.56
C LEU A 77 -7.04 -11.47 5.70
N VAL A 78 -6.27 -10.71 6.45
CA VAL A 78 -6.76 -9.70 7.39
C VAL A 78 -6.37 -8.33 6.81
N GLY A 79 -7.37 -7.55 6.41
CA GLY A 79 -7.15 -6.23 5.79
C GLY A 79 -7.65 -5.09 6.66
N TYR A 80 -6.92 -3.98 6.65
CA TYR A 80 -7.28 -2.77 7.35
C TYR A 80 -7.33 -1.58 6.39
N ASP A 81 -8.36 -0.74 6.58
CA ASP A 81 -8.45 0.57 5.92
C ASP A 81 -9.10 1.59 6.87
N VAL A 82 -8.77 2.86 6.70
CA VAL A 82 -9.34 3.94 7.49
C VAL A 82 -10.75 4.31 7.01
N SER A 83 -11.07 4.08 5.73
CA SER A 83 -12.32 4.42 5.08
C SER A 83 -13.33 3.28 5.18
N ALA A 84 -14.50 3.57 5.77
CA ALA A 84 -15.61 2.62 5.83
C ALA A 84 -16.22 2.36 4.44
N GLU A 85 -16.28 3.38 3.58
CA GLU A 85 -16.83 3.30 2.24
C GLU A 85 -15.95 2.45 1.31
N MET A 86 -14.62 2.61 1.38
CA MET A 86 -13.68 1.73 0.69
C MET A 86 -13.89 0.27 1.10
N LEU A 87 -13.98 0.00 2.41
CA LEU A 87 -14.22 -1.35 2.91
C LEU A 87 -15.58 -1.91 2.51
N ALA A 88 -16.62 -1.08 2.36
CA ALA A 88 -17.91 -1.51 1.84
C ALA A 88 -17.77 -2.02 0.39
N ARG A 89 -17.00 -1.32 -0.45
CA ARG A 89 -16.69 -1.75 -1.83
C ARG A 89 -15.87 -3.04 -1.84
N ALA A 90 -14.84 -3.12 -0.97
CA ALA A 90 -14.04 -4.33 -0.83
C ALA A 90 -14.89 -5.54 -0.42
N ARG A 91 -15.81 -5.40 0.55
CA ARG A 91 -16.70 -6.49 0.96
C ARG A 91 -17.59 -6.96 -0.19
N ALA A 92 -18.15 -6.05 -0.98
CA ALA A 92 -18.95 -6.39 -2.16
C ALA A 92 -18.12 -7.13 -3.21
N LYS A 93 -16.94 -6.62 -3.56
CA LYS A 93 -16.00 -7.21 -4.53
C LYS A 93 -15.53 -8.61 -4.11
N LEU A 94 -15.21 -8.77 -2.83
CA LEU A 94 -14.60 -9.99 -2.28
C LEU A 94 -15.63 -10.97 -1.68
N ALA A 95 -16.93 -10.76 -1.90
CA ALA A 95 -18.00 -11.57 -1.29
C ALA A 95 -17.82 -13.08 -1.52
N ARG A 96 -17.30 -13.49 -2.69
CA ARG A 96 -17.05 -14.90 -3.02
C ARG A 96 -15.90 -15.53 -2.21
N ALA A 97 -15.04 -14.72 -1.61
CA ALA A 97 -13.96 -15.22 -0.77
C ALA A 97 -14.46 -15.73 0.61
N GLY A 98 -15.67 -15.30 1.02
CA GLY A 98 -16.30 -15.73 2.26
C GLY A 98 -15.42 -15.44 3.49
N THR A 99 -15.26 -16.43 4.35
CA THR A 99 -14.48 -16.30 5.61
C THR A 99 -12.97 -16.17 5.42
N ARG A 100 -12.46 -16.32 4.19
CA ARG A 100 -11.03 -16.15 3.92
C ARG A 100 -10.56 -14.69 4.00
N VAL A 101 -11.49 -13.74 3.97
CA VAL A 101 -11.18 -12.31 4.05
C VAL A 101 -11.86 -11.68 5.26
N GLN A 102 -11.07 -11.06 6.12
CA GLN A 102 -11.53 -10.29 7.27
C GLN A 102 -11.12 -8.83 7.09
N LEU A 103 -12.09 -7.93 7.00
CA LEU A 103 -11.87 -6.50 6.76
C LEU A 103 -12.26 -5.68 7.97
N HIS A 104 -11.33 -4.89 8.47
CA HIS A 104 -11.47 -4.06 9.67
C HIS A 104 -11.22 -2.59 9.36
N GLN A 105 -12.11 -1.74 9.84
CA GLN A 105 -11.85 -0.30 9.82
C GLN A 105 -10.87 0.08 10.93
N GLY A 106 -9.80 0.81 10.57
CA GLY A 106 -8.82 1.26 11.56
C GLY A 106 -7.67 2.05 10.97
N ASP A 107 -7.10 2.91 11.80
CA ASP A 107 -5.86 3.63 11.48
C ASP A 107 -4.66 2.72 11.67
N ILE A 108 -4.02 2.31 10.58
CA ILE A 108 -2.85 1.44 10.58
C ILE A 108 -1.65 2.01 11.36
N SER A 109 -1.63 3.31 11.61
CA SER A 109 -0.60 3.94 12.43
C SER A 109 -0.77 3.69 13.94
N GLN A 110 -1.95 3.24 14.38
CA GLN A 110 -2.28 3.10 15.80
C GLN A 110 -2.68 1.70 16.24
N ILE A 111 -3.27 0.90 15.34
CA ILE A 111 -3.77 -0.43 15.67
C ILE A 111 -2.65 -1.45 15.91
N ALA A 112 -2.96 -2.46 16.72
CA ALA A 112 -2.13 -3.66 16.84
C ALA A 112 -2.56 -4.68 15.77
N PHE A 113 -1.60 -5.43 15.24
CA PHE A 113 -1.88 -6.47 14.25
C PHE A 113 -1.85 -7.84 14.93
N PRO A 114 -2.97 -8.60 14.95
CA PRO A 114 -3.08 -9.86 15.67
C PRO A 114 -2.41 -11.02 14.89
N GLY A 115 -1.07 -10.97 14.83
CA GLY A 115 -0.26 -12.02 14.19
C GLY A 115 -0.40 -13.41 14.82
N PRO A 116 0.41 -14.39 14.40
CA PRO A 116 1.46 -14.24 13.39
C PRO A 116 0.93 -14.31 11.95
N PHE A 117 1.58 -13.56 11.06
CA PHE A 117 1.31 -13.57 9.62
C PHE A 117 2.51 -14.11 8.84
N ASP A 118 2.26 -14.76 7.69
CA ASP A 118 3.28 -15.20 6.74
C ASP A 118 3.84 -14.02 5.95
N ALA A 119 2.96 -13.09 5.60
CA ALA A 119 3.34 -11.87 4.89
C ALA A 119 2.52 -10.68 5.39
N ALA A 120 3.12 -9.49 5.35
CA ALA A 120 2.45 -8.21 5.42
C ALA A 120 2.67 -7.47 4.10
N ILE A 121 1.58 -7.04 3.47
CA ILE A 121 1.61 -6.36 2.17
C ILE A 121 0.89 -5.04 2.21
N SER A 122 1.27 -4.13 1.33
CA SER A 122 0.54 -2.89 1.07
C SER A 122 0.83 -2.38 -0.34
N ALA A 123 -0.16 -1.75 -0.95
CA ALA A 123 0.03 -0.98 -2.17
C ALA A 123 -0.61 0.40 -2.01
N ILE A 124 0.22 1.44 -2.18
CA ILE A 124 -0.21 2.85 -2.31
C ILE A 124 -1.02 3.35 -1.09
N ALA A 125 -0.61 2.96 0.14
CA ALA A 125 -1.33 3.35 1.35
C ALA A 125 -0.42 3.92 2.46
N VAL A 126 0.76 3.34 2.69
CA VAL A 126 1.62 3.70 3.84
C VAL A 126 2.16 5.13 3.73
N HIS A 127 2.22 5.73 2.54
CA HIS A 127 2.60 7.12 2.39
C HIS A 127 1.65 8.10 3.11
N HIS A 128 0.39 7.71 3.36
CA HIS A 128 -0.57 8.51 4.13
C HIS A 128 -0.33 8.49 5.64
N VAL A 129 0.43 7.52 6.15
CA VAL A 129 0.80 7.45 7.57
C VAL A 129 1.68 8.65 7.91
N PRO A 130 1.40 9.38 9.02
CA PRO A 130 2.23 10.50 9.45
C PRO A 130 3.70 10.09 9.64
N PRO A 131 4.68 10.92 9.18
CA PRO A 131 6.09 10.54 9.23
C PRO A 131 6.59 10.07 10.60
N PRO A 132 6.21 10.69 11.75
CA PRO A 132 6.65 10.21 13.06
C PRO A 132 6.12 8.83 13.46
N ALA A 133 4.98 8.41 12.88
CA ALA A 133 4.37 7.11 13.19
C ALA A 133 4.94 5.96 12.34
N LYS A 134 5.61 6.25 11.22
CA LYS A 134 6.15 5.21 10.32
C LYS A 134 7.18 4.29 10.98
N PRO A 135 8.19 4.77 11.72
CA PRO A 135 9.12 3.87 12.42
C PRO A 135 8.41 2.90 13.37
N ILE A 136 7.40 3.40 14.11
CA ILE A 136 6.61 2.58 15.03
C ILE A 136 5.80 1.53 14.26
N LEU A 137 5.23 1.91 13.11
CA LEU A 137 4.52 0.98 12.23
C LEU A 137 5.43 -0.17 11.78
N PHE A 138 6.68 0.11 11.39
CA PHE A 138 7.62 -0.94 10.96
C PHE A 138 7.95 -1.91 12.10
N HIS A 139 8.13 -1.45 13.33
CA HIS A 139 8.30 -2.32 14.50
C HIS A 139 7.08 -3.20 14.77
N ARG A 140 5.86 -2.64 14.63
CA ARG A 140 4.61 -3.42 14.79
C ARG A 140 4.46 -4.48 13.70
N LEU A 141 4.81 -4.16 12.46
CA LEU A 141 4.78 -5.10 11.33
C LEU A 141 5.79 -6.23 11.54
N TYR A 142 7.01 -5.89 12.00
CA TYR A 142 8.00 -6.90 12.37
C TYR A 142 7.47 -7.86 13.44
N ALA A 143 6.88 -7.34 14.51
CA ALA A 143 6.32 -8.15 15.59
C ALA A 143 5.13 -9.02 15.15
N ALA A 144 4.34 -8.55 14.17
CA ALA A 144 3.17 -9.25 13.65
C ALA A 144 3.50 -10.38 12.66
N LEU A 145 4.68 -10.39 12.07
CA LEU A 145 5.12 -11.47 11.18
C LEU A 145 5.65 -12.65 11.99
N ARG A 146 5.51 -13.88 11.48
CA ARG A 146 6.23 -15.03 12.02
C ARG A 146 7.72 -14.97 11.65
N PRO A 147 8.63 -15.67 12.35
CA PRO A 147 9.99 -15.89 11.84
C PRO A 147 9.95 -16.44 10.41
N GLY A 148 10.77 -15.90 9.52
CA GLY A 148 10.74 -16.18 8.08
C GLY A 148 9.57 -15.54 7.32
N GLY A 149 8.76 -14.71 7.96
CA GLY A 149 7.71 -13.93 7.30
C GLY A 149 8.28 -12.69 6.59
N VAL A 150 7.53 -12.17 5.61
CA VAL A 150 8.00 -11.09 4.74
C VAL A 150 7.14 -9.83 4.83
N LEU A 151 7.75 -8.67 4.69
CA LEU A 151 7.11 -7.37 4.51
C LEU A 151 7.38 -6.88 3.09
N ILE A 152 6.31 -6.56 2.33
CA ILE A 152 6.42 -6.05 0.96
C ILE A 152 5.50 -4.85 0.82
N LEU A 153 6.08 -3.68 0.56
CA LEU A 153 5.33 -2.43 0.43
C LEU A 153 5.59 -1.79 -0.93
N GLY A 154 4.55 -1.68 -1.75
CA GLY A 154 4.55 -0.89 -2.97
C GLY A 154 3.98 0.50 -2.69
N ASP A 155 4.76 1.59 -2.92
CA ASP A 155 4.30 2.90 -2.52
C ASP A 155 4.83 4.05 -3.40
N ALA A 156 4.34 5.26 -3.11
CA ALA A 156 4.84 6.51 -3.66
C ALA A 156 5.89 7.12 -2.73
N PHE A 157 7.03 7.48 -3.29
CA PHE A 157 8.15 8.04 -2.54
C PHE A 157 8.48 9.45 -3.00
N GLN A 158 8.94 10.26 -2.05
CA GLN A 158 9.44 11.59 -2.37
C GLN A 158 10.71 11.47 -3.22
N PRO A 159 10.78 12.17 -4.37
CA PRO A 159 12.00 12.26 -5.16
C PRO A 159 13.16 12.83 -4.35
N ALA A 160 14.38 12.41 -4.66
CA ALA A 160 15.57 12.88 -3.93
C ALA A 160 15.80 14.40 -4.06
N THR A 161 15.39 14.99 -5.18
CA THR A 161 15.47 16.43 -5.43
C THR A 161 14.22 16.95 -6.14
N PRO A 162 13.90 18.24 -6.02
CA PRO A 162 12.80 18.86 -6.80
C PRO A 162 12.97 18.69 -8.31
N ALA A 163 14.20 18.79 -8.82
CA ALA A 163 14.52 18.62 -10.25
C ALA A 163 14.19 17.19 -10.74
N LEU A 164 14.54 16.16 -9.95
CA LEU A 164 14.13 14.79 -10.27
C LEU A 164 12.61 14.61 -10.18
N GLY A 165 11.96 15.28 -9.25
CA GLY A 165 10.50 15.26 -9.15
C GLY A 165 9.84 15.82 -10.41
N GLU A 166 10.35 16.94 -10.93
CA GLU A 166 9.89 17.49 -12.20
C GLU A 166 10.13 16.55 -13.36
N ARG A 167 11.33 15.96 -13.44
CA ARG A 167 11.64 14.99 -14.50
C ARG A 167 10.74 13.75 -14.43
N TYR A 168 10.42 13.27 -13.23
CA TYR A 168 9.48 12.13 -13.06
C TYR A 168 8.07 12.48 -13.54
N ARG A 169 7.58 13.72 -13.29
CA ARG A 169 6.28 14.17 -13.80
C ARG A 169 6.25 14.19 -15.33
N GLN A 170 7.30 14.72 -15.96
CA GLN A 170 7.43 14.74 -17.41
C GLN A 170 7.43 13.32 -18.00
N LEU A 171 8.26 12.42 -17.47
CA LEU A 171 8.34 11.04 -17.93
C LEU A 171 7.02 10.27 -17.72
N THR A 172 6.29 10.56 -16.65
CA THR A 172 4.95 9.97 -16.41
C THR A 172 3.96 10.46 -17.46
N ALA A 173 3.99 11.75 -17.81
CA ALA A 173 3.12 12.30 -18.85
C ALA A 173 3.46 11.69 -20.23
N GLU A 174 4.75 11.60 -20.59
CA GLU A 174 5.22 10.97 -21.83
C GLU A 174 4.78 9.47 -21.89
N GLU A 175 4.80 8.77 -20.74
CA GLU A 175 4.35 7.38 -20.64
C GLU A 175 2.84 7.26 -20.90
N PHE A 176 2.03 8.12 -20.29
CA PHE A 176 0.58 8.13 -20.50
C PHE A 176 0.23 8.42 -21.96
N GLU A 177 0.93 9.38 -22.57
CA GLU A 177 0.74 9.72 -23.99
C GLU A 177 1.04 8.52 -24.91
N ARG A 178 2.16 7.80 -24.65
CA ARG A 178 2.51 6.56 -25.38
C ARG A 178 1.49 5.45 -25.22
N GLN A 179 0.86 5.34 -24.06
CA GLN A 179 -0.16 4.34 -23.76
C GLN A 179 -1.56 4.74 -24.24
N GLY A 180 -1.72 5.95 -24.80
CA GLY A 180 -3.02 6.49 -25.21
C GLY A 180 -3.96 6.75 -24.03
N ILE A 181 -3.42 6.92 -22.83
CA ILE A 181 -4.20 7.25 -21.64
C ILE A 181 -4.51 8.75 -21.69
N ILE A 182 -5.78 9.07 -21.93
CA ILE A 182 -6.26 10.44 -21.94
C ILE A 182 -6.67 10.82 -20.52
N GLU A 183 -6.09 11.89 -20.00
CA GLU A 183 -6.49 12.41 -18.70
C GLU A 183 -7.97 12.84 -18.73
N THR A 184 -8.80 12.18 -17.94
CA THR A 184 -10.20 12.57 -17.82
C THR A 184 -10.34 13.87 -17.00
N PRO A 185 -11.38 14.70 -17.25
CA PRO A 185 -11.63 15.90 -16.44
C PRO A 185 -11.72 15.58 -14.93
N ALA A 186 -12.30 14.44 -14.55
CA ALA A 186 -12.40 14.00 -13.18
C ALA A 186 -11.02 13.69 -12.56
N TYR A 187 -10.12 13.04 -13.32
CA TYR A 187 -8.77 12.78 -12.85
C TYR A 187 -7.91 14.07 -12.81
N ALA A 188 -8.07 14.97 -13.77
CA ALA A 188 -7.40 16.28 -13.77
C ALA A 188 -7.82 17.11 -12.54
N GLU A 189 -9.10 17.13 -12.22
CA GLU A 189 -9.64 17.78 -11.02
C GLU A 189 -9.11 17.14 -9.75
N TYR A 190 -9.14 15.80 -9.65
CA TYR A 190 -8.55 15.06 -8.55
C TYR A 190 -7.07 15.43 -8.38
N ARG A 191 -6.28 15.38 -9.45
CA ARG A 191 -4.85 15.69 -9.43
C ARG A 191 -4.59 17.12 -8.99
N SER A 192 -5.38 18.09 -9.49
CA SER A 192 -5.28 19.51 -9.13
C SER A 192 -5.55 19.74 -7.64
N ARG A 193 -6.58 19.10 -7.09
CA ARG A 193 -6.92 19.19 -5.66
C ARG A 193 -5.89 18.51 -4.75
N ASN A 194 -5.22 17.45 -5.25
CA ASN A 194 -4.26 16.65 -4.53
C ASN A 194 -2.81 16.91 -4.95
N SER A 195 -2.55 17.91 -5.80
CA SER A 195 -1.20 18.34 -6.20
C SER A 195 -0.42 19.00 -5.06
N GLN A 196 -1.10 19.47 -4.04
CA GLN A 196 -0.47 19.73 -2.76
C GLN A 196 -0.03 18.40 -2.17
N PRO A 197 1.23 18.27 -1.67
CA PRO A 197 1.65 17.06 -0.95
C PRO A 197 0.60 16.79 0.12
N SER A 198 -0.12 15.68 0.01
CA SER A 198 -1.16 15.29 0.96
C SER A 198 -0.55 15.29 2.37
N GLY A 199 -0.70 16.40 3.09
CA GLY A 199 -0.19 16.60 4.44
C GLY A 199 1.29 16.31 4.69
N GLY A 200 2.17 16.32 3.68
CA GLY A 200 3.61 16.08 3.87
C GLY A 200 3.99 14.67 4.28
N ALA A 201 3.11 13.70 4.09
CA ALA A 201 3.35 12.31 4.53
C ALA A 201 4.32 11.53 3.63
N SER A 202 4.51 11.94 2.37
CA SER A 202 5.48 11.30 1.47
C SER A 202 6.90 11.39 2.04
N THR A 203 7.60 10.26 2.00
CA THR A 203 8.91 10.08 2.60
C THR A 203 9.89 9.55 1.55
N HIS A 204 11.17 9.87 1.68
CA HIS A 204 12.20 9.31 0.81
C HIS A 204 12.33 7.80 0.99
N LEU A 205 12.54 7.08 -0.10
CA LEU A 205 12.72 5.63 -0.14
C LEU A 205 13.76 5.15 0.88
N GLN A 206 14.90 5.81 0.96
CA GLN A 206 15.97 5.45 1.89
C GLN A 206 15.54 5.41 3.35
N LYS A 207 14.57 6.28 3.74
CA LYS A 207 14.03 6.27 5.11
C LYS A 207 13.23 5.01 5.40
N TYR A 208 12.46 4.50 4.42
CA TYR A 208 11.75 3.23 4.57
C TYR A 208 12.73 2.08 4.79
N LEU A 209 13.76 1.97 3.94
CA LEU A 209 14.79 0.93 4.09
C LEU A 209 15.49 1.00 5.45
N GLN A 210 15.85 2.22 5.90
CA GLN A 210 16.44 2.43 7.23
C GLN A 210 15.51 2.00 8.36
N TRP A 211 14.23 2.38 8.30
CA TRP A 211 13.26 2.01 9.35
C TRP A 211 12.97 0.51 9.37
N MET A 212 12.95 -0.15 8.22
CA MET A 212 12.85 -1.61 8.15
C MET A 212 14.04 -2.29 8.82
N GLN A 213 15.28 -1.84 8.51
CA GLN A 213 16.50 -2.35 9.15
C GLN A 213 16.49 -2.10 10.67
N GLN A 214 16.11 -0.90 11.11
CA GLN A 214 15.99 -0.55 12.52
C GLN A 214 14.93 -1.37 13.25
N ALA A 215 13.86 -1.78 12.57
CA ALA A 215 12.84 -2.67 13.12
C ALA A 215 13.30 -4.13 13.24
N GLY A 216 14.45 -4.50 12.66
CA GLY A 216 15.03 -5.85 12.73
C GLY A 216 14.87 -6.69 11.46
N PHE A 217 14.30 -6.15 10.38
CA PHE A 217 14.23 -6.87 9.11
C PHE A 217 15.61 -7.10 8.53
N SER A 218 15.82 -8.30 7.97
CA SER A 218 16.96 -8.66 7.10
C SER A 218 16.54 -8.62 5.63
N ASN A 219 17.51 -8.78 4.73
CA ASN A 219 17.30 -8.78 3.27
C ASN A 219 16.48 -7.56 2.78
N VAL A 220 16.72 -6.40 3.43
CA VAL A 220 16.00 -5.17 3.13
C VAL A 220 16.52 -4.56 1.84
N ASP A 221 15.66 -4.45 0.84
CA ASP A 221 16.01 -3.88 -0.47
C ASP A 221 14.82 -3.18 -1.15
N CYS A 222 15.14 -2.35 -2.13
CA CYS A 222 14.20 -1.83 -3.12
C CYS A 222 14.22 -2.75 -4.34
N VAL A 223 13.24 -3.63 -4.44
CA VAL A 223 13.19 -4.71 -5.44
C VAL A 223 12.63 -4.28 -6.79
N TRP A 224 11.97 -3.14 -6.83
CA TRP A 224 11.49 -2.50 -8.05
C TRP A 224 11.31 -1.00 -7.85
N LYS A 225 11.62 -0.21 -8.90
CA LYS A 225 11.41 1.24 -8.89
C LYS A 225 11.12 1.75 -10.30
N GLN A 226 10.07 2.56 -10.42
CA GLN A 226 9.77 3.35 -11.62
C GLN A 226 9.36 4.77 -11.20
N PHE A 227 10.21 5.73 -11.52
CA PHE A 227 10.06 7.14 -11.11
C PHE A 227 9.86 7.30 -9.60
N ALA A 228 8.69 7.81 -9.17
CA ALA A 228 8.34 7.98 -7.76
C ALA A 228 7.72 6.72 -7.12
N ARG A 229 7.41 5.68 -7.89
CA ARG A 229 6.88 4.42 -7.40
C ARG A 229 8.00 3.43 -7.13
N ALA A 230 7.91 2.70 -6.02
CA ALA A 230 8.85 1.63 -5.72
C ALA A 230 8.18 0.54 -4.87
N VAL A 231 8.77 -0.66 -4.92
CA VAL A 231 8.44 -1.77 -4.02
C VAL A 231 9.65 -2.06 -3.17
N VAL A 232 9.46 -2.05 -1.85
CA VAL A 232 10.47 -2.42 -0.87
C VAL A 232 10.12 -3.77 -0.25
N TYR A 233 11.16 -4.52 0.09
CA TYR A 233 11.10 -5.87 0.62
C TYR A 233 11.93 -5.99 1.90
N GLY A 234 11.52 -6.84 2.83
CA GLY A 234 12.30 -7.22 3.99
C GLY A 234 11.76 -8.49 4.62
N GLU A 235 12.62 -9.24 5.29
CA GLU A 235 12.30 -10.51 5.93
C GLU A 235 12.46 -10.41 7.44
N ARG A 236 11.55 -11.00 8.20
CA ARG A 236 11.81 -11.31 9.60
C ARG A 236 12.72 -12.54 9.66
N PRO A 237 13.96 -12.43 10.21
CA PRO A 237 14.87 -13.56 10.28
C PRO A 237 14.23 -14.79 10.93
N LEU A 238 14.67 -15.98 10.52
CA LEU A 238 14.38 -17.19 11.27
C LEU A 238 15.03 -17.07 12.65
N GLU A 239 14.34 -17.52 13.68
CA GLU A 239 14.94 -17.64 15.00
C GLU A 239 16.05 -18.70 14.93
N ALA A 240 17.25 -18.35 15.44
CA ALA A 240 18.40 -19.26 15.45
C ALA A 240 18.20 -20.44 16.39
#